data_bd5cdb7ee5cc9f3974f33e1afab52b13
#
_entry.id   bd5cdb7ee5cc9f3974f33e1afab52b13
#
_cell.length_a   1.000
_cell.length_b   1.000
_cell.length_c   1.000
_cell.angle_alpha   90.00
_cell.angle_beta   90.00
_cell.angle_gamma   90.00
#
_symmetry.space_group_name_H-M   'P 1'
#
loop_
_entity.id
_entity.type
_entity.pdbx_description
1 polymer ?
#
loop_
_entity_poly.entity_id
_entity_poly.type
_entity_poly.pdbx_seq_one_letter_code
_entity_poly.pdbx_strand_id
1 'polypeptide(L)'
;LDPHSQGASQIVVDIVEYIKAGASRSGAIPMQKKVGSKVYPIEPTAKLIGVFAVPQTSGNKAKPIVTDGTGIIELTDKLVWEADGTITLDWTPENAESKYRLFYYWQQGAMQESHPAAETAYCINYFDEAGIEALKEYWLAHILDDEALNAKIQAGDVQLFMDSLEISTEYGCAFWCDDMAEEFLARKGYDIRPYLYLTIGLPDLFYWDAVDYGSYDLADKTMREKVLNDLFDVQTQLYRERMLEPLRAWLHEYGIKTRAQISYGQRLEISEPIMSVDYPEAEILNQNNQVDMY
;
A
#
# COMPACT_ATOMS: atom_id res chain seq x y z
N LEU A 1 -14.15 -13.08 3.51
CA LEU A 1 -13.90 -11.90 2.68
C LEU A 1 -13.33 -12.34 1.33
N ASP A 2 -13.89 -11.83 0.23
CA ASP A 2 -13.30 -12.03 -1.11
C ASP A 2 -12.00 -11.24 -1.22
N PRO A 3 -10.85 -11.90 -1.51
CA PRO A 3 -9.55 -11.22 -1.58
C PRO A 3 -9.44 -10.18 -2.70
N HIS A 4 -10.34 -10.23 -3.69
CA HIS A 4 -10.40 -9.27 -4.79
C HIS A 4 -11.36 -8.10 -4.52
N SER A 5 -12.08 -8.14 -3.38
CA SER A 5 -12.99 -7.05 -3.01
C SER A 5 -12.24 -5.84 -2.50
N GLN A 6 -12.89 -4.69 -2.55
CA GLN A 6 -12.39 -3.42 -2.03
C GLN A 6 -12.13 -3.46 -0.52
N GLY A 7 -12.90 -4.28 0.22
CA GLY A 7 -12.73 -4.48 1.65
C GLY A 7 -11.52 -5.34 2.03
N ALA A 8 -10.94 -6.10 1.10
CA ALA A 8 -9.67 -6.81 1.30
C ALA A 8 -8.48 -5.90 1.03
N SER A 9 -7.35 -6.18 1.68
CA SER A 9 -6.12 -5.43 1.49
C SER A 9 -5.73 -5.34 0.01
N GLN A 10 -5.49 -4.12 -0.46
CA GLN A 10 -5.13 -3.81 -1.84
C GLN A 10 -3.71 -3.26 -1.93
N ILE A 11 -3.03 -3.61 -3.01
CA ILE A 11 -1.66 -3.15 -3.29
C ILE A 11 -1.53 -2.64 -4.71
N VAL A 12 -0.50 -1.84 -4.93
CA VAL A 12 0.00 -1.51 -6.26
C VAL A 12 1.00 -2.55 -6.69
N VAL A 13 0.71 -3.28 -7.76
CA VAL A 13 1.68 -4.15 -8.44
C VAL A 13 2.38 -3.34 -9.52
N ASP A 14 3.69 -3.24 -9.42
CA ASP A 14 4.54 -2.58 -10.39
C ASP A 14 5.15 -3.59 -11.38
N ILE A 15 5.08 -3.27 -12.67
CA ILE A 15 5.83 -3.98 -13.70
C ILE A 15 6.76 -2.98 -14.38
N VAL A 16 8.00 -3.37 -14.66
CA VAL A 16 9.03 -2.44 -15.14
C VAL A 16 9.68 -2.95 -16.41
N GLU A 17 9.71 -2.10 -17.44
CA GLU A 17 10.50 -2.32 -18.66
C GLU A 17 11.64 -1.29 -18.76
N TYR A 18 12.73 -1.68 -19.39
CA TYR A 18 13.85 -0.81 -19.68
C TYR A 18 13.90 -0.45 -21.14
N ILE A 19 13.86 0.84 -21.46
CA ILE A 19 13.98 1.38 -22.82
C ILE A 19 15.35 2.02 -22.98
N LYS A 20 16.14 1.47 -23.90
CA LYS A 20 17.48 1.99 -24.22
C LYS A 20 17.37 3.32 -24.97
N ALA A 21 18.43 4.12 -24.89
CA ALA A 21 18.57 5.29 -25.78
C ALA A 21 18.39 4.89 -27.25
N GLY A 22 17.61 5.66 -27.98
CA GLY A 22 17.29 5.42 -29.39
C GLY A 22 16.29 4.30 -29.67
N ALA A 23 15.76 3.63 -28.64
CA ALA A 23 14.78 2.56 -28.82
C ALA A 23 13.34 3.08 -28.63
N SER A 24 12.43 2.50 -29.42
CA SER A 24 10.99 2.61 -29.24
C SER A 24 10.44 1.40 -28.52
N ARG A 25 9.30 1.56 -27.89
CA ARG A 25 8.48 0.49 -27.34
C ARG A 25 7.29 0.23 -28.26
N SER A 26 6.99 -1.04 -28.56
CA SER A 26 5.82 -1.40 -29.38
C SER A 26 5.25 -2.76 -28.98
N GLY A 27 3.92 -2.90 -29.12
CA GLY A 27 3.16 -4.14 -28.94
C GLY A 27 2.57 -4.33 -27.55
N ALA A 28 2.25 -5.59 -27.17
CA ALA A 28 1.56 -5.93 -25.95
C ALA A 28 2.35 -5.54 -24.68
N ILE A 29 1.68 -4.97 -23.68
CA ILE A 29 2.31 -4.66 -22.39
C ILE A 29 2.47 -5.93 -21.55
N PRO A 30 3.45 -5.95 -20.60
CA PRO A 30 3.62 -7.09 -19.72
C PRO A 30 2.47 -7.16 -18.70
N MET A 31 1.88 -8.35 -18.54
CA MET A 31 0.76 -8.63 -17.63
C MET A 31 1.17 -9.57 -16.49
N GLN A 32 2.44 -9.57 -16.11
CA GLN A 32 2.94 -10.37 -15.00
C GLN A 32 4.19 -9.73 -14.39
N LYS A 33 4.29 -9.77 -13.06
CA LYS A 33 5.49 -9.39 -12.31
C LYS A 33 6.32 -10.63 -11.98
N LYS A 34 7.63 -10.52 -12.08
CA LYS A 34 8.58 -11.58 -11.67
C LYS A 34 9.36 -11.11 -10.46
N VAL A 35 9.31 -11.91 -9.38
CA VAL A 35 10.09 -11.68 -8.16
C VAL A 35 10.89 -12.94 -7.87
N GLY A 36 12.19 -12.92 -8.14
CA GLY A 36 13.02 -14.12 -8.09
C GLY A 36 12.54 -15.19 -9.08
N SER A 37 12.18 -16.37 -8.57
CA SER A 37 11.60 -17.47 -9.37
C SER A 37 10.06 -17.45 -9.42
N LYS A 38 9.41 -16.63 -8.62
CA LYS A 38 7.94 -16.51 -8.57
C LYS A 38 7.44 -15.57 -9.66
N VAL A 39 6.26 -15.89 -10.20
CA VAL A 39 5.56 -15.09 -11.20
C VAL A 39 4.17 -14.76 -10.65
N TYR A 40 3.85 -13.49 -10.62
CA TYR A 40 2.57 -12.95 -10.17
C TYR A 40 1.85 -12.35 -11.40
N PRO A 41 0.73 -12.93 -11.83
CA PRO A 41 -0.06 -12.37 -12.92
C PRO A 41 -0.76 -11.10 -12.48
N ILE A 42 -1.05 -10.21 -13.43
CA ILE A 42 -2.05 -9.17 -13.22
C ILE A 42 -3.41 -9.82 -13.30
N GLU A 43 -4.19 -9.67 -12.23
CA GLU A 43 -5.50 -10.28 -12.10
C GLU A 43 -6.51 -9.68 -13.10
N PRO A 44 -7.50 -10.45 -13.57
CA PRO A 44 -8.53 -9.91 -14.47
C PRO A 44 -9.35 -8.77 -13.87
N THR A 45 -9.42 -8.69 -12.54
CA THR A 45 -10.11 -7.66 -11.77
C THR A 45 -9.23 -6.46 -11.45
N ALA A 46 -7.93 -6.53 -11.76
CA ALA A 46 -6.98 -5.46 -11.47
C ALA A 46 -7.35 -4.16 -12.19
N LYS A 47 -7.18 -3.04 -11.51
CA LYS A 47 -7.43 -1.70 -12.05
C LYS A 47 -6.11 -1.06 -12.45
N LEU A 48 -6.03 -0.54 -13.67
CA LEU A 48 -4.86 0.22 -14.10
C LEU A 48 -4.82 1.57 -13.36
N ILE A 49 -3.74 1.83 -12.63
CA ILE A 49 -3.47 3.11 -11.97
C ILE A 49 -2.80 4.09 -12.94
N GLY A 50 -1.86 3.59 -13.74
CA GLY A 50 -1.19 4.41 -14.76
C GLY A 50 0.07 3.77 -15.34
N VAL A 51 0.54 4.36 -16.43
CA VAL A 51 1.80 4.01 -17.09
C VAL A 51 2.68 5.23 -17.20
N PHE A 52 3.92 5.13 -16.72
CA PHE A 52 4.84 6.26 -16.65
C PHE A 52 6.21 5.90 -17.22
N ALA A 53 6.74 6.75 -18.09
CA ALA A 53 8.11 6.67 -18.56
C ALA A 53 8.97 7.64 -17.74
N VAL A 54 9.91 7.09 -16.96
CA VAL A 54 10.78 7.84 -16.04
C VAL A 54 12.20 7.86 -16.60
N PRO A 55 12.80 9.03 -16.86
CA PRO A 55 14.16 9.12 -17.36
C PRO A 55 15.18 8.58 -16.35
N GLN A 56 16.08 7.71 -16.82
CA GLN A 56 17.14 7.14 -15.99
C GLN A 56 18.45 7.88 -16.20
N THR A 57 19.05 8.39 -15.11
CA THR A 57 20.31 9.13 -15.14
C THR A 57 21.53 8.27 -14.81
N SER A 58 21.35 7.17 -14.07
CA SER A 58 22.43 6.25 -13.70
C SER A 58 22.64 5.11 -14.73
N GLY A 59 23.71 4.35 -14.56
CA GLY A 59 23.95 3.12 -15.33
C GLY A 59 22.98 1.98 -14.95
N ASN A 60 22.77 1.01 -15.86
CA ASN A 60 21.83 -0.09 -15.65
C ASN A 60 22.18 -1.06 -14.51
N LYS A 61 23.45 -1.03 -14.05
CA LYS A 61 23.95 -1.86 -12.94
C LYS A 61 23.99 -1.10 -11.62
N ALA A 62 23.61 0.21 -11.64
CA ALA A 62 23.53 1.00 -10.42
C ALA A 62 22.47 0.43 -9.47
N LYS A 63 22.73 0.50 -8.18
CA LYS A 63 21.77 0.21 -7.13
C LYS A 63 21.94 1.25 -6.03
N PRO A 64 20.93 2.04 -5.76
CA PRO A 64 19.67 2.18 -6.51
C PRO A 64 19.87 2.74 -7.94
N ILE A 65 18.88 2.51 -8.80
CA ILE A 65 18.82 3.16 -10.12
C ILE A 65 18.34 4.59 -9.92
N VAL A 66 19.16 5.56 -10.30
CA VAL A 66 18.82 6.99 -10.15
C VAL A 66 18.05 7.47 -11.37
N THR A 67 16.98 8.19 -11.13
CA THR A 67 16.04 8.73 -12.13
C THR A 67 15.96 10.25 -12.05
N ASP A 68 15.42 10.86 -13.11
CA ASP A 68 15.09 12.28 -13.15
C ASP A 68 13.56 12.46 -13.03
N GLY A 69 13.13 13.08 -11.94
CA GLY A 69 11.72 13.33 -11.67
C GLY A 69 11.10 14.46 -12.49
N THR A 70 11.91 15.27 -13.16
CA THR A 70 11.40 16.43 -13.95
C THR A 70 10.95 16.06 -15.35
N GLY A 71 11.39 14.93 -15.87
CA GLY A 71 11.09 14.44 -17.21
C GLY A 71 10.16 13.25 -17.27
N ILE A 72 9.38 12.97 -16.22
CA ILE A 72 8.42 11.87 -16.21
C ILE A 72 7.30 12.13 -17.21
N ILE A 73 6.99 11.13 -18.03
CA ILE A 73 5.97 11.21 -19.08
C ILE A 73 4.87 10.21 -18.75
N GLU A 74 3.64 10.66 -18.61
CA GLU A 74 2.48 9.79 -18.51
C GLU A 74 2.12 9.21 -19.88
N LEU A 75 1.93 7.91 -19.95
CA LEU A 75 1.61 7.15 -21.15
C LEU A 75 0.28 6.40 -21.05
N THR A 76 -0.47 6.60 -19.99
CA THR A 76 -1.74 5.90 -19.71
C THR A 76 -2.72 6.05 -20.87
N ASP A 77 -2.87 7.26 -21.40
CA ASP A 77 -3.79 7.57 -22.52
C ASP A 77 -3.30 7.05 -23.89
N LYS A 78 -2.05 6.51 -23.95
CA LYS A 78 -1.50 5.92 -25.16
C LYS A 78 -1.74 4.41 -25.26
N LEU A 79 -2.32 3.82 -24.22
CA LEU A 79 -2.69 2.40 -24.22
C LEU A 79 -3.87 2.15 -25.18
N VAL A 80 -3.74 1.10 -25.96
CA VAL A 80 -4.82 0.61 -26.83
C VAL A 80 -5.32 -0.71 -26.27
N TRP A 81 -6.61 -0.77 -26.02
CA TRP A 81 -7.32 -1.96 -25.51
C TRP A 81 -7.93 -2.69 -26.71
N GLU A 82 -7.35 -3.84 -27.06
CA GLU A 82 -7.79 -4.64 -28.19
C GLU A 82 -9.03 -5.46 -27.84
N ALA A 83 -9.79 -5.85 -28.86
CA ALA A 83 -11.03 -6.61 -28.68
C ALA A 83 -10.85 -7.99 -28.05
N ASP A 84 -9.64 -8.57 -28.15
CA ASP A 84 -9.28 -9.86 -27.55
C ASP A 84 -8.78 -9.73 -26.08
N GLY A 85 -8.82 -8.51 -25.52
CA GLY A 85 -8.35 -8.21 -24.17
C GLY A 85 -6.84 -7.90 -24.09
N THR A 86 -6.10 -7.97 -25.20
CA THR A 86 -4.70 -7.54 -25.23
C THR A 86 -4.61 -6.03 -25.06
N ILE A 87 -3.66 -5.57 -24.27
CA ILE A 87 -3.37 -4.14 -24.11
C ILE A 87 -2.03 -3.86 -24.75
N THR A 88 -1.99 -2.90 -25.67
CA THR A 88 -0.77 -2.53 -26.39
C THR A 88 -0.35 -1.11 -26.09
N LEU A 89 0.95 -0.86 -26.24
CA LEU A 89 1.55 0.46 -26.15
C LEU A 89 2.58 0.63 -27.26
N ASP A 90 2.40 1.64 -28.07
CA ASP A 90 3.40 2.09 -29.04
C ASP A 90 3.88 3.50 -28.64
N TRP A 91 5.17 3.57 -28.29
CA TRP A 91 5.76 4.83 -27.83
C TRP A 91 7.21 4.98 -28.29
N THR A 92 7.52 6.12 -28.85
CA THR A 92 8.88 6.54 -29.21
C THR A 92 9.24 7.77 -28.38
N PRO A 93 10.32 7.72 -27.57
CA PRO A 93 10.78 8.87 -26.83
C PRO A 93 11.15 10.04 -27.74
N GLU A 94 10.73 11.27 -27.39
CA GLU A 94 11.14 12.48 -28.12
C GLU A 94 12.64 12.71 -27.97
N ASN A 95 13.20 12.46 -26.77
CA ASN A 95 14.63 12.50 -26.52
C ASN A 95 15.26 11.11 -26.76
N ALA A 96 15.80 10.91 -27.96
CA ALA A 96 16.43 9.65 -28.34
C ALA A 96 17.72 9.31 -27.56
N GLU A 97 18.35 10.28 -26.89
CA GLU A 97 19.56 10.02 -26.10
C GLU A 97 19.25 9.56 -24.67
N SER A 98 18.03 9.78 -24.21
CA SER A 98 17.59 9.36 -22.89
C SER A 98 17.26 7.88 -22.81
N LYS A 99 17.54 7.30 -21.65
CA LYS A 99 17.10 5.97 -21.24
C LYS A 99 15.91 6.12 -20.35
N TYR A 100 14.95 5.20 -20.43
CA TYR A 100 13.75 5.26 -19.62
C TYR A 100 13.50 3.95 -18.89
N ARG A 101 12.85 4.07 -17.71
CA ARG A 101 12.13 2.99 -17.07
C ARG A 101 10.64 3.23 -17.30
N LEU A 102 9.95 2.25 -17.90
CA LEU A 102 8.50 2.27 -18.01
C LEU A 102 7.93 1.50 -16.83
N PHE A 103 7.11 2.17 -16.05
CA PHE A 103 6.40 1.59 -14.92
C PHE A 103 4.93 1.45 -15.29
N TYR A 104 4.40 0.23 -15.14
CA TYR A 104 2.99 -0.09 -15.27
C TYR A 104 2.47 -0.40 -13.87
N TYR A 105 1.53 0.38 -13.39
CA TYR A 105 0.97 0.24 -12.05
C TYR A 105 -0.44 -0.30 -12.09
N TRP A 106 -0.67 -1.38 -11.37
CA TRP A 106 -1.95 -2.04 -11.27
C TRP A 106 -2.36 -2.17 -9.82
N GLN A 107 -3.61 -1.81 -9.50
CA GLN A 107 -4.22 -2.10 -8.22
C GLN A 107 -4.86 -3.47 -8.27
N GLN A 108 -4.56 -4.32 -7.29
CA GLN A 108 -5.22 -5.60 -7.07
C GLN A 108 -5.12 -6.05 -5.62
N GLY A 109 -5.83 -7.14 -5.26
CA GLY A 109 -5.76 -7.71 -3.93
C GLY A 109 -4.34 -8.10 -3.51
N ALA A 110 -3.98 -7.83 -2.27
CA ALA A 110 -2.69 -8.22 -1.71
C ALA A 110 -2.56 -9.74 -1.53
N MET A 111 -3.68 -10.45 -1.48
CA MET A 111 -3.76 -11.90 -1.22
C MET A 111 -3.13 -12.32 0.10
N GLN A 112 -2.88 -11.37 1.00
CA GLN A 112 -2.34 -11.67 2.32
C GLN A 112 -3.38 -12.36 3.18
N GLU A 113 -3.07 -13.57 3.61
CA GLU A 113 -3.89 -14.31 4.57
C GLU A 113 -3.70 -13.79 5.99
N SER A 114 -4.79 -13.76 6.74
CA SER A 114 -4.79 -13.43 8.17
C SER A 114 -4.62 -14.70 9.00
N HIS A 115 -3.73 -14.69 9.96
CA HIS A 115 -3.46 -15.79 10.86
C HIS A 115 -3.48 -15.32 12.32
N PRO A 116 -3.91 -16.16 13.30
CA PRO A 116 -4.47 -17.52 13.12
C PRO A 116 -5.94 -17.45 12.66
N ALA A 117 -6.32 -18.31 11.72
CA ALA A 117 -7.70 -18.46 11.27
C ALA A 117 -8.05 -19.95 11.12
N ALA A 118 -9.33 -20.30 11.38
CA ALA A 118 -9.81 -21.68 11.23
C ALA A 118 -10.02 -22.05 9.74
N GLU A 119 -10.28 -21.09 8.91
CA GLU A 119 -10.42 -21.18 7.46
C GLU A 119 -9.59 -20.09 6.81
N THR A 120 -9.39 -20.15 5.49
CA THR A 120 -8.68 -19.10 4.77
C THR A 120 -9.41 -17.76 4.95
N ALA A 121 -8.73 -16.81 5.55
CA ALA A 121 -9.19 -15.45 5.75
C ALA A 121 -8.14 -14.48 5.23
N TYR A 122 -8.59 -13.37 4.66
CA TYR A 122 -7.71 -12.36 4.10
C TYR A 122 -7.73 -11.09 4.94
N CYS A 123 -6.59 -10.40 4.99
CA CYS A 123 -6.48 -9.12 5.66
C CYS A 123 -7.42 -8.09 5.03
N ILE A 124 -8.04 -7.26 5.87
CA ILE A 124 -8.89 -6.15 5.42
C ILE A 124 -8.04 -5.02 4.86
N ASN A 125 -8.69 -4.13 4.10
CA ASN A 125 -8.06 -2.88 3.68
C ASN A 125 -8.14 -1.85 4.80
N TYR A 126 -7.00 -1.50 5.39
CA TYR A 126 -6.90 -0.55 6.49
C TYR A 126 -6.99 0.91 6.03
N PHE A 127 -6.99 1.17 4.73
CA PHE A 127 -6.99 2.50 4.12
C PHE A 127 -8.30 2.82 3.40
N ASP A 128 -9.28 1.89 3.44
CA ASP A 128 -10.58 2.01 2.76
C ASP A 128 -11.72 1.75 3.74
N GLU A 129 -12.80 2.54 3.65
CA GLU A 129 -13.99 2.36 4.49
C GLU A 129 -14.63 0.98 4.32
N ALA A 130 -14.52 0.37 3.13
CA ALA A 130 -15.00 -0.99 2.89
C ALA A 130 -14.31 -2.03 3.77
N GLY A 131 -13.07 -1.79 4.20
CA GLY A 131 -12.33 -2.69 5.11
C GLY A 131 -12.92 -2.73 6.49
N ILE A 132 -13.20 -1.57 7.11
CA ILE A 132 -13.83 -1.51 8.42
C ILE A 132 -15.29 -2.02 8.39
N GLU A 133 -16.02 -1.77 7.33
CA GLU A 133 -17.38 -2.28 7.19
C GLU A 133 -17.38 -3.82 7.11
N ALA A 134 -16.48 -4.43 6.36
CA ALA A 134 -16.33 -5.89 6.33
C ALA A 134 -15.99 -6.47 7.71
N LEU A 135 -15.15 -5.79 8.51
CA LEU A 135 -14.85 -6.19 9.88
C LEU A 135 -16.07 -6.09 10.79
N LYS A 136 -16.83 -5.01 10.71
CA LYS A 136 -18.07 -4.80 11.49
C LYS A 136 -19.13 -5.87 11.17
N GLU A 137 -19.34 -6.15 9.89
CA GLU A 137 -20.25 -7.21 9.44
C GLU A 137 -19.87 -8.58 10.02
N TYR A 138 -18.59 -8.93 9.97
CA TYR A 138 -18.11 -10.18 10.56
C TYR A 138 -18.35 -10.24 12.07
N TRP A 139 -18.04 -9.18 12.80
CA TRP A 139 -18.26 -9.12 14.25
C TRP A 139 -19.73 -9.17 14.63
N LEU A 140 -20.59 -8.47 13.90
CA LEU A 140 -22.05 -8.55 14.10
C LEU A 140 -22.55 -9.96 13.92
N ALA A 141 -22.18 -10.64 12.85
CA ALA A 141 -22.67 -11.97 12.52
C ALA A 141 -22.17 -13.09 13.44
N HIS A 142 -20.99 -12.94 14.06
CA HIS A 142 -20.32 -14.04 14.76
C HIS A 142 -20.06 -13.78 16.24
N ILE A 143 -20.14 -12.55 16.72
CA ILE A 143 -19.80 -12.17 18.09
C ILE A 143 -20.94 -11.39 18.76
N LEU A 144 -21.41 -10.32 18.13
CA LEU A 144 -22.33 -9.37 18.76
C LEU A 144 -23.81 -9.75 18.59
N ASP A 145 -24.15 -10.63 17.66
CA ASP A 145 -25.52 -11.17 17.46
C ASP A 145 -25.92 -12.21 18.54
N ASP A 146 -24.96 -12.73 19.31
CA ASP A 146 -25.23 -13.57 20.47
C ASP A 146 -25.65 -12.70 21.66
N GLU A 147 -26.97 -12.70 22.00
CA GLU A 147 -27.53 -11.90 23.09
C GLU A 147 -26.85 -12.18 24.45
N ALA A 148 -26.50 -13.44 24.74
CA ALA A 148 -25.89 -13.80 26.02
C ALA A 148 -24.43 -13.32 26.10
N LEU A 149 -23.70 -13.39 25.01
CA LEU A 149 -22.35 -12.86 24.90
C LEU A 149 -22.35 -11.33 24.97
N ASN A 150 -23.24 -10.69 24.21
CA ASN A 150 -23.37 -9.23 24.19
C ASN A 150 -23.74 -8.67 25.59
N ALA A 151 -24.67 -9.32 26.30
CA ALA A 151 -25.01 -8.94 27.67
C ALA A 151 -23.79 -9.02 28.62
N LYS A 152 -22.93 -10.00 28.46
CA LYS A 152 -21.68 -10.12 29.25
C LYS A 152 -20.65 -9.06 28.86
N ILE A 153 -20.53 -8.74 27.58
CA ILE A 153 -19.66 -7.68 27.07
C ILE A 153 -20.09 -6.35 27.69
N GLN A 154 -21.36 -6.02 27.65
CA GLN A 154 -21.88 -4.75 28.23
C GLN A 154 -21.80 -4.69 29.74
N ALA A 155 -21.86 -5.82 30.45
CA ALA A 155 -21.72 -5.88 31.90
C ALA A 155 -20.26 -5.86 32.40
N GLY A 156 -19.29 -6.08 31.51
CA GLY A 156 -17.88 -6.11 31.81
C GLY A 156 -17.11 -4.86 31.34
N ASP A 157 -15.83 -4.80 31.66
CA ASP A 157 -14.89 -3.84 31.08
C ASP A 157 -14.10 -4.58 29.98
N VAL A 158 -14.71 -4.66 28.79
CA VAL A 158 -14.16 -5.43 27.66
C VAL A 158 -13.34 -4.52 26.77
N GLN A 159 -12.23 -5.04 26.30
CA GLN A 159 -11.32 -4.36 25.38
C GLN A 159 -11.08 -5.23 24.15
N LEU A 160 -11.18 -4.63 22.96
CA LEU A 160 -10.63 -5.23 21.75
C LEU A 160 -9.13 -4.96 21.72
N PHE A 161 -8.33 -6.02 21.82
CA PHE A 161 -6.89 -5.92 21.58
C PHE A 161 -6.61 -6.05 20.08
N MET A 162 -5.95 -5.05 19.54
CA MET A 162 -5.38 -5.06 18.20
C MET A 162 -3.87 -5.14 18.33
N ASP A 163 -3.32 -6.24 17.84
CA ASP A 163 -1.88 -6.44 17.74
C ASP A 163 -1.27 -5.51 16.69
N SER A 164 0.04 -5.54 16.55
CA SER A 164 0.76 -4.73 15.58
C SER A 164 0.17 -4.87 14.17
N LEU A 165 0.19 -3.77 13.40
CA LEU A 165 -0.30 -3.76 12.03
C LEU A 165 0.70 -4.49 11.11
N GLU A 166 0.57 -5.81 11.00
CA GLU A 166 1.49 -6.69 10.26
C GLU A 166 0.99 -6.97 8.85
N ILE A 167 0.83 -5.93 8.07
CA ILE A 167 0.44 -6.03 6.66
C ILE A 167 1.66 -5.98 5.75
N SER A 168 1.60 -6.68 4.61
CA SER A 168 2.69 -6.77 3.64
C SER A 168 2.21 -6.46 2.23
N THR A 169 3.03 -5.75 1.47
CA THR A 169 2.82 -5.59 0.03
C THR A 169 3.26 -6.81 -0.76
N GLU A 170 3.98 -7.76 -0.12
CA GLU A 170 4.55 -8.98 -0.68
C GLU A 170 5.22 -8.77 -2.06
N TYR A 171 4.44 -8.78 -3.13
CA TYR A 171 4.91 -8.59 -4.51
C TYR A 171 4.54 -7.23 -5.10
N GLY A 172 3.90 -6.35 -4.33
CA GLY A 172 3.59 -4.97 -4.70
C GLY A 172 4.65 -3.97 -4.26
N CYS A 173 4.38 -2.70 -4.49
CA CYS A 173 5.27 -1.62 -4.07
C CYS A 173 4.64 -0.65 -3.06
N ALA A 174 3.30 -0.61 -2.97
CA ALA A 174 2.61 0.25 -2.02
C ALA A 174 1.24 -0.35 -1.65
N PHE A 175 0.76 -0.08 -0.43
CA PHE A 175 -0.65 -0.28 -0.08
C PHE A 175 -1.50 0.76 -0.80
N TRP A 176 -2.74 0.36 -1.14
CA TRP A 176 -3.61 1.18 -1.95
C TRP A 176 -5.08 1.04 -1.58
N CYS A 177 -5.88 2.04 -1.95
CA CYS A 177 -7.34 2.01 -1.99
C CYS A 177 -7.80 2.72 -3.25
N ASP A 178 -9.08 2.60 -3.58
CA ASP A 178 -9.61 3.05 -4.87
C ASP A 178 -9.40 4.55 -5.12
N ASP A 179 -9.47 5.36 -4.10
CA ASP A 179 -9.35 6.82 -4.15
C ASP A 179 -8.02 7.36 -3.59
N MET A 180 -7.01 6.50 -3.39
CA MET A 180 -5.73 6.92 -2.82
C MET A 180 -5.07 8.06 -3.60
N ALA A 181 -5.14 8.04 -4.93
CA ALA A 181 -4.53 9.08 -5.76
C ALA A 181 -5.24 10.43 -5.58
N GLU A 182 -6.56 10.42 -5.51
CA GLU A 182 -7.41 11.59 -5.28
C GLU A 182 -7.20 12.17 -3.87
N GLU A 183 -7.17 11.32 -2.85
CA GLU A 183 -6.89 11.69 -1.47
C GLU A 183 -5.50 12.30 -1.32
N PHE A 184 -4.52 11.68 -1.95
CA PHE A 184 -3.16 12.20 -1.95
C PHE A 184 -3.10 13.57 -2.63
N LEU A 185 -3.70 13.70 -3.82
CA LEU A 185 -3.73 14.98 -4.54
C LEU A 185 -4.42 16.07 -3.73
N ALA A 186 -5.54 15.75 -3.10
CA ALA A 186 -6.30 16.70 -2.27
C ALA A 186 -5.48 17.17 -1.05
N ARG A 187 -4.71 16.30 -0.40
CA ARG A 187 -3.95 16.58 0.82
C ARG A 187 -2.57 17.20 0.54
N LYS A 188 -1.92 16.81 -0.57
CA LYS A 188 -0.51 17.18 -0.85
C LYS A 188 -0.34 18.11 -2.04
N GLY A 189 -1.37 18.27 -2.89
CA GLY A 189 -1.40 19.21 -4.00
C GLY A 189 -0.61 18.77 -5.23
N TYR A 190 -0.23 17.48 -5.33
CA TYR A 190 0.41 16.92 -6.52
C TYR A 190 0.07 15.42 -6.67
N ASP A 191 0.26 14.86 -7.88
CA ASP A 191 -0.02 13.47 -8.18
C ASP A 191 1.11 12.56 -7.68
N ILE A 192 0.77 11.54 -6.90
CA ILE A 192 1.72 10.54 -6.39
C ILE A 192 2.09 9.48 -7.43
N ARG A 193 1.19 9.18 -8.37
CA ARG A 193 1.32 8.04 -9.29
C ARG A 193 2.65 8.02 -10.05
N PRO A 194 3.17 9.15 -10.59
CA PRO A 194 4.46 9.18 -11.27
C PRO A 194 5.65 8.76 -10.40
N TYR A 195 5.50 8.80 -9.09
CA TYR A 195 6.58 8.59 -8.10
C TYR A 195 6.48 7.26 -7.35
N LEU A 196 5.47 6.43 -7.60
CA LEU A 196 5.29 5.14 -6.92
C LEU A 196 6.49 4.20 -7.04
N TYR A 197 7.32 4.35 -8.08
CA TYR A 197 8.55 3.58 -8.24
C TYR A 197 9.56 3.78 -7.09
N LEU A 198 9.46 4.87 -6.34
CA LEU A 198 10.32 5.14 -5.19
C LEU A 198 10.04 4.22 -4.00
N THR A 199 8.88 3.56 -3.99
CA THR A 199 8.53 2.57 -2.97
C THR A 199 8.98 1.16 -3.31
N ILE A 200 9.37 0.89 -4.57
CA ILE A 200 9.82 -0.43 -5.00
C ILE A 200 11.10 -0.83 -4.27
N GLY A 201 11.06 -1.97 -3.58
CA GLY A 201 12.19 -2.50 -2.81
C GLY A 201 12.49 -1.73 -1.52
N LEU A 202 11.57 -0.88 -1.07
CA LEU A 202 11.61 -0.42 0.32
C LEU A 202 11.33 -1.63 1.21
N PRO A 203 12.17 -1.93 2.22
CA PRO A 203 11.97 -3.09 3.06
C PRO A 203 10.65 -2.96 3.82
N ASP A 204 9.87 -4.04 3.87
CA ASP A 204 8.91 -4.24 4.93
C ASP A 204 9.68 -4.31 6.25
N LEU A 205 9.22 -3.59 7.26
CA LEU A 205 9.97 -3.40 8.52
C LEU A 205 10.20 -4.69 9.31
N PHE A 206 9.60 -5.81 8.92
CA PHE A 206 9.89 -7.13 9.50
C PHE A 206 11.27 -7.69 9.14
N TYR A 207 11.97 -7.14 8.17
CA TYR A 207 13.34 -7.54 7.83
C TYR A 207 14.34 -6.58 8.46
N TRP A 208 14.80 -6.92 9.63
CA TRP A 208 15.71 -6.15 10.51
C TRP A 208 17.08 -5.82 9.88
N ASP A 209 17.45 -6.46 8.76
CA ASP A 209 18.83 -6.47 8.28
C ASP A 209 19.13 -5.56 7.09
N ALA A 210 18.18 -4.85 6.53
CA ALA A 210 18.49 -4.06 5.36
C ALA A 210 17.76 -2.72 5.38
N VAL A 211 18.50 -1.68 5.69
CA VAL A 211 18.21 -0.37 5.12
C VAL A 211 18.54 -0.47 3.61
N ASP A 212 17.75 -1.22 2.87
CA ASP A 212 17.77 -1.13 1.41
C ASP A 212 17.02 0.15 1.05
N TYR A 213 17.75 1.13 0.54
CA TYR A 213 17.18 2.42 0.11
C TYR A 213 16.27 2.30 -1.12
N GLY A 214 15.77 1.10 -1.39
CA GLY A 214 14.95 0.78 -2.54
C GLY A 214 15.76 0.54 -3.81
N SER A 215 15.13 -0.08 -4.80
CA SER A 215 15.76 -0.35 -6.11
C SER A 215 15.89 0.92 -6.96
N TYR A 216 15.16 1.96 -6.62
CA TYR A 216 15.12 3.24 -7.35
C TYR A 216 15.31 4.42 -6.42
N ASP A 217 15.86 5.49 -6.99
CA ASP A 217 16.14 6.73 -6.29
C ASP A 217 15.89 7.91 -7.21
N LEU A 218 15.68 9.09 -6.63
CA LEU A 218 15.53 10.34 -7.34
C LEU A 218 16.82 11.16 -7.26
N ALA A 219 17.21 11.82 -8.34
CA ALA A 219 18.37 12.70 -8.35
C ALA A 219 18.20 13.84 -7.32
N ASP A 220 17.00 14.41 -7.25
CA ASP A 220 16.62 15.35 -6.19
C ASP A 220 16.24 14.58 -4.91
N LYS A 221 17.16 14.53 -3.95
CA LYS A 221 16.96 13.84 -2.66
C LYS A 221 15.89 14.49 -1.80
N THR A 222 15.80 15.81 -1.83
CA THR A 222 14.76 16.54 -1.09
C THR A 222 13.37 16.20 -1.59
N MET A 223 13.21 16.15 -2.91
CA MET A 223 11.94 15.72 -3.51
C MET A 223 11.63 14.25 -3.20
N ARG A 224 12.63 13.36 -3.23
CA ARG A 224 12.45 11.96 -2.87
C ARG A 224 11.92 11.79 -1.44
N GLU A 225 12.58 12.43 -0.48
CA GLU A 225 12.16 12.39 0.93
C GLU A 225 10.76 12.97 1.11
N LYS A 226 10.49 14.11 0.46
CA LYS A 226 9.16 14.70 0.48
C LYS A 226 8.09 13.72 -0.03
N VAL A 227 8.29 13.10 -1.18
CA VAL A 227 7.33 12.17 -1.79
C VAL A 227 7.05 10.99 -0.88
N LEU A 228 8.08 10.37 -0.31
CA LEU A 228 7.92 9.22 0.59
C LEU A 228 7.21 9.61 1.89
N ASN A 229 7.63 10.72 2.51
CA ASN A 229 6.99 11.21 3.72
C ASN A 229 5.52 11.57 3.47
N ASP A 230 5.21 12.25 2.37
CA ASP A 230 3.84 12.62 2.02
C ASP A 230 2.95 11.38 1.80
N LEU A 231 3.48 10.31 1.16
CA LEU A 231 2.73 9.08 0.95
C LEU A 231 2.41 8.39 2.28
N PHE A 232 3.41 8.22 3.14
CA PHE A 232 3.21 7.56 4.43
C PHE A 232 2.34 8.39 5.37
N ASP A 233 2.42 9.72 5.30
CA ASP A 233 1.52 10.61 6.03
C ASP A 233 0.07 10.48 5.56
N VAL A 234 -0.19 10.46 4.24
CA VAL A 234 -1.55 10.22 3.73
C VAL A 234 -2.08 8.85 4.14
N GLN A 235 -1.27 7.79 4.03
CA GLN A 235 -1.64 6.46 4.51
C GLN A 235 -1.95 6.46 6.01
N THR A 236 -1.16 7.15 6.82
CA THR A 236 -1.41 7.29 8.26
C THR A 236 -2.74 7.98 8.54
N GLN A 237 -3.03 9.08 7.84
CA GLN A 237 -4.28 9.80 7.98
C GLN A 237 -5.49 8.95 7.59
N LEU A 238 -5.41 8.23 6.45
CA LEU A 238 -6.49 7.33 6.00
C LEU A 238 -6.70 6.17 6.99
N TYR A 239 -5.63 5.56 7.49
CA TYR A 239 -5.72 4.52 8.51
C TYR A 239 -6.43 5.03 9.77
N ARG A 240 -6.09 6.22 10.24
CA ARG A 240 -6.75 6.86 11.38
C ARG A 240 -8.23 7.12 11.10
N GLU A 241 -8.52 7.80 9.98
CA GLU A 241 -9.85 8.32 9.66
C GLU A 241 -10.83 7.24 9.20
N ARG A 242 -10.32 6.21 8.50
CA ARG A 242 -11.16 5.15 7.90
C ARG A 242 -11.18 3.85 8.69
N MET A 243 -10.23 3.65 9.60
CA MET A 243 -10.14 2.43 10.39
C MET A 243 -10.23 2.70 11.89
N LEU A 244 -9.26 3.40 12.48
CA LEU A 244 -9.15 3.49 13.93
C LEU A 244 -10.30 4.25 14.58
N GLU A 245 -10.60 5.45 14.11
CA GLU A 245 -11.67 6.30 14.67
C GLU A 245 -13.07 5.69 14.47
N PRO A 246 -13.45 5.21 13.27
CA PRO A 246 -14.72 4.54 13.06
C PRO A 246 -14.86 3.24 13.87
N LEU A 247 -13.80 2.44 13.98
CA LEU A 247 -13.81 1.22 14.78
C LEU A 247 -14.04 1.53 16.26
N ARG A 248 -13.29 2.49 16.81
CA ARG A 248 -13.46 2.93 18.19
C ARG A 248 -14.86 3.44 18.46
N ALA A 249 -15.40 4.31 17.60
CA ALA A 249 -16.73 4.85 17.76
C ALA A 249 -17.80 3.77 17.76
N TRP A 250 -17.72 2.83 16.81
CA TRP A 250 -18.64 1.71 16.70
C TRP A 250 -18.55 0.75 17.89
N LEU A 251 -17.35 0.37 18.34
CA LEU A 251 -17.16 -0.50 19.50
C LEU A 251 -17.70 0.11 20.79
N HIS A 252 -17.61 1.43 20.94
CA HIS A 252 -18.18 2.14 22.10
C HIS A 252 -19.71 1.98 22.19
N GLU A 253 -20.43 1.82 21.07
CA GLU A 253 -21.89 1.54 21.09
C GLU A 253 -22.20 0.21 21.78
N TYR A 254 -21.25 -0.73 21.78
CA TYR A 254 -21.35 -2.03 22.48
C TYR A 254 -20.64 -2.06 23.83
N GLY A 255 -20.12 -0.92 24.30
CA GLY A 255 -19.38 -0.84 25.57
C GLY A 255 -17.98 -1.43 25.53
N ILE A 256 -17.43 -1.62 24.32
CA ILE A 256 -16.08 -2.18 24.09
C ILE A 256 -15.11 -1.03 23.85
N LYS A 257 -13.96 -1.06 24.53
CA LYS A 257 -12.86 -0.11 24.33
C LYS A 257 -11.80 -0.69 23.39
N THR A 258 -11.08 0.17 22.71
CA THR A 258 -9.95 -0.22 21.85
C THR A 258 -8.64 -0.19 22.62
N ARG A 259 -7.83 -1.22 22.44
CA ARG A 259 -6.47 -1.35 22.96
C ARG A 259 -5.56 -1.81 21.83
N ALA A 260 -4.55 -1.02 21.44
CA ALA A 260 -3.85 -1.27 20.19
C ALA A 260 -2.35 -0.95 20.22
N GLN A 261 -1.59 -1.78 19.55
CA GLN A 261 -0.27 -1.45 19.03
C GLN A 261 -0.47 -0.81 17.65
N ILE A 262 -0.47 0.52 17.60
CA ILE A 262 -1.09 1.28 16.50
C ILE A 262 -0.37 1.07 15.17
N SER A 263 0.95 1.16 15.15
CA SER A 263 1.73 1.11 13.92
C SER A 263 3.11 0.53 14.19
N TYR A 264 3.15 -0.73 14.48
CA TYR A 264 4.40 -1.44 14.68
C TYR A 264 4.75 -2.19 13.38
N GLY A 265 5.97 -2.00 12.87
CA GLY A 265 6.42 -2.69 11.68
C GLY A 265 6.07 -2.01 10.34
N GLN A 266 5.26 -0.96 10.32
CA GLN A 266 4.92 -0.20 9.11
C GLN A 266 5.59 1.18 9.10
N ARG A 267 5.66 1.82 7.92
CA ARG A 267 6.18 3.18 7.74
C ARG A 267 5.14 4.26 8.02
N LEU A 268 4.15 3.93 8.83
CA LEU A 268 3.13 4.87 9.28
C LEU A 268 3.64 5.63 10.49
N GLU A 269 3.14 6.82 10.70
CA GLU A 269 3.45 7.57 11.91
C GLU A 269 2.78 6.92 13.13
N ILE A 270 3.48 6.91 14.27
CA ILE A 270 2.99 6.31 15.50
C ILE A 270 2.28 7.36 16.37
N SER A 271 2.82 8.57 16.45
CA SER A 271 2.39 9.58 17.42
C SER A 271 1.02 10.16 17.11
N GLU A 272 0.67 10.38 15.86
CA GLU A 272 -0.61 10.97 15.48
C GLU A 272 -1.80 10.02 15.75
N PRO A 273 -1.79 8.75 15.32
CA PRO A 273 -2.91 7.85 15.53
C PRO A 273 -3.13 7.41 16.99
N ILE A 274 -2.19 7.67 17.89
CA ILE A 274 -2.27 7.26 19.30
C ILE A 274 -3.56 7.76 20.00
N MET A 275 -4.06 8.92 19.59
CA MET A 275 -5.28 9.50 20.14
C MET A 275 -6.57 8.88 19.58
N SER A 276 -6.44 8.03 18.56
CA SER A 276 -7.58 7.39 17.90
C SER A 276 -7.98 6.06 18.55
N VAL A 277 -7.28 5.63 19.61
CA VAL A 277 -7.60 4.45 20.42
C VAL A 277 -7.74 4.82 21.88
N ASP A 278 -8.38 3.94 22.69
CA ASP A 278 -8.57 4.21 24.13
C ASP A 278 -7.32 3.89 24.93
N TYR A 279 -6.63 2.82 24.56
CA TYR A 279 -5.41 2.36 25.23
C TYR A 279 -4.32 2.05 24.19
N PRO A 280 -3.44 3.02 23.88
CA PRO A 280 -2.29 2.76 23.04
C PRO A 280 -1.26 1.89 23.78
N GLU A 281 -0.68 0.96 23.07
CA GLU A 281 0.34 0.04 23.60
C GLU A 281 1.59 0.01 22.72
N ALA A 282 2.69 -0.41 23.33
CA ALA A 282 3.93 -0.74 22.66
C ALA A 282 4.48 -2.08 23.17
N GLU A 283 5.14 -2.80 22.31
CA GLU A 283 5.83 -4.04 22.65
C GLU A 283 7.29 -3.80 23.07
N ILE A 284 7.76 -4.57 24.07
CA ILE A 284 9.17 -4.56 24.46
C ILE A 284 9.94 -5.60 23.63
N LEU A 285 10.44 -5.19 22.48
CA LEU A 285 11.33 -6.02 21.67
C LEU A 285 12.79 -5.58 21.88
N ASN A 286 13.40 -6.06 22.97
CA ASN A 286 14.83 -5.77 23.29
C ASN A 286 15.17 -4.27 23.44
N GLN A 287 14.21 -3.44 23.77
CA GLN A 287 14.42 -2.01 23.99
C GLN A 287 14.44 -1.67 25.48
N ASN A 288 15.43 -0.94 25.89
CA ASN A 288 15.65 -0.59 27.30
C ASN A 288 14.75 0.52 27.82
N ASN A 289 14.13 1.31 26.94
CA ASN A 289 13.26 2.40 27.31
C ASN A 289 12.23 2.67 26.20
N GLN A 290 11.00 2.25 26.43
CA GLN A 290 9.91 2.42 25.46
C GLN A 290 9.11 3.71 25.65
N VAL A 291 9.27 4.41 26.77
CA VAL A 291 8.57 5.67 27.02
C VAL A 291 8.93 6.72 25.98
N ASP A 292 10.11 6.61 25.38
CA ASP A 292 10.58 7.52 24.34
C ASP A 292 10.03 7.19 22.93
N MET A 293 9.22 6.15 22.78
CA MET A 293 8.61 5.76 21.48
C MET A 293 7.24 6.42 21.22
N TYR A 294 6.63 7.03 22.25
CA TYR A 294 5.32 7.68 22.17
C TYR A 294 5.38 9.16 22.50
#